data_ef9714f35502e0df48d65dc08a86b7b3
#
_entry.id   ef9714f35502e0df48d65dc08a86b7b3
#
_cell.length_a   1.000
_cell.length_b   1.000
_cell.length_c   1.000
_cell.angle_alpha   90.00
_cell.angle_beta   90.00
_cell.angle_gamma   90.00
#
_symmetry.space_group_name_H-M   'P 1'
#
loop_
_entity.id
_entity.type
_entity.pdbx_description
1 polymer ?
#
loop_
_entity_poly.entity_id
_entity_poly.type
_entity_poly.pdbx_seq_one_letter_code
_entity_poly.pdbx_strand_id
1 'polypeptide(L)'
;MIKSIKIILLSTLLLGSALNAEIIEAKQLFNKKIVKVKKEELAQTKSFYGITKIDESSLVDIVSRFDGYITNLNANKTYMSIKKGAPLYSIYSDDILSIQSELQIANDFNKNIYNSTLQRLDNLAISKSEQEKIKSSKVNENGIVVTSPVNGILLKSEKRDYFFVYK
;
A
#
# COMPACT_ATOMS: atom_id res chain seq x y z
N MET A 1 59.91 98.16 -4.93
CA MET A 1 60.01 96.79 -5.50
C MET A 1 59.72 95.71 -4.44
N ILE A 2 60.21 95.76 -3.23
CA ILE A 2 60.04 94.67 -2.22
C ILE A 2 58.61 94.51 -1.72
N LYS A 3 57.82 95.60 -1.63
CA LYS A 3 56.42 95.56 -1.21
C LYS A 3 55.51 94.91 -2.24
N SER A 4 55.77 95.10 -3.54
CA SER A 4 54.95 94.52 -4.60
C SER A 4 55.19 93.01 -4.72
N ILE A 5 56.43 92.54 -4.47
CA ILE A 5 56.77 91.09 -4.50
C ILE A 5 56.07 90.35 -3.33
N LYS A 6 55.99 91.02 -2.14
CA LYS A 6 55.29 90.40 -1.00
C LYS A 6 53.78 90.25 -1.23
N ILE A 7 53.17 91.21 -1.94
CA ILE A 7 51.73 91.12 -2.25
C ILE A 7 51.46 90.02 -3.28
N ILE A 8 52.34 89.82 -4.27
CA ILE A 8 52.22 88.78 -5.28
C ILE A 8 52.44 87.38 -4.62
N LEU A 9 53.39 87.29 -3.69
CA LEU A 9 53.66 86.02 -2.98
C LEU A 9 52.47 85.66 -2.05
N LEU A 10 51.84 86.66 -1.43
CA LEU A 10 50.69 86.44 -0.55
C LEU A 10 49.44 86.04 -1.36
N SER A 11 49.26 86.62 -2.57
CA SER A 11 48.12 86.22 -3.43
C SER A 11 48.26 84.85 -4.00
N THR A 12 49.46 84.33 -4.32
CA THR A 12 49.68 82.95 -4.75
C THR A 12 49.46 81.94 -3.63
N LEU A 13 49.76 82.29 -2.39
CA LEU A 13 49.54 81.47 -1.24
C LEU A 13 48.04 81.31 -0.95
N LEU A 14 47.23 82.34 -1.17
CA LEU A 14 45.78 82.24 -0.99
C LEU A 14 45.08 81.52 -2.10
N LEU A 15 45.61 81.53 -3.35
CA LEU A 15 45.03 80.74 -4.43
C LEU A 15 45.33 79.23 -4.28
N GLY A 16 46.40 78.89 -3.61
CA GLY A 16 46.78 77.44 -3.40
C GLY A 16 45.89 76.69 -2.41
N SER A 17 45.17 77.39 -1.54
CA SER A 17 44.28 76.76 -0.54
C SER A 17 42.86 76.50 -1.04
N ALA A 18 42.53 77.02 -2.24
CA ALA A 18 41.16 76.81 -2.79
C ALA A 18 41.01 75.58 -3.66
N LEU A 19 42.06 74.80 -3.86
CA LEU A 19 42.03 73.63 -4.75
C LEU A 19 41.90 72.25 -4.05
N ASN A 20 41.76 72.23 -2.74
CA ASN A 20 41.38 71.04 -2.04
C ASN A 20 39.87 70.95 -1.94
N ALA A 21 39.17 70.86 -3.06
CA ALA A 21 37.81 70.39 -3.08
C ALA A 21 37.86 68.89 -2.94
N GLU A 22 37.78 68.43 -1.71
CA GLU A 22 37.56 66.99 -1.43
C GLU A 22 36.22 66.60 -2.06
N ILE A 23 36.29 65.87 -3.15
CA ILE A 23 35.08 65.27 -3.75
C ILE A 23 34.62 64.21 -2.74
N ILE A 24 33.69 64.66 -1.87
CA ILE A 24 32.95 63.72 -1.02
C ILE A 24 32.09 62.92 -1.97
N GLU A 25 32.57 61.72 -2.33
CA GLU A 25 31.72 60.75 -2.95
C GLU A 25 30.50 60.57 -2.06
N ALA A 26 29.36 61.05 -2.50
CA ALA A 26 28.10 60.82 -1.82
C ALA A 26 27.82 59.32 -1.84
N LYS A 27 28.39 58.64 -0.87
CA LYS A 27 28.09 57.20 -0.61
C LYS A 27 26.60 57.14 -0.35
N GLN A 28 25.86 56.70 -1.36
CA GLN A 28 24.41 56.59 -1.28
C GLN A 28 24.01 55.89 0.01
N LEU A 29 23.39 56.64 0.92
CA LEU A 29 22.87 56.19 2.22
C LEU A 29 21.71 55.16 2.09
N PHE A 30 21.42 54.71 0.89
CA PHE A 30 20.44 53.68 0.66
C PHE A 30 21.11 52.31 0.75
N ASN A 31 20.77 51.56 1.78
CA ASN A 31 21.15 50.17 1.93
C ASN A 31 20.48 49.36 0.78
N LYS A 32 21.10 49.33 -0.39
CA LYS A 32 20.64 48.48 -1.49
C LYS A 32 21.04 47.03 -1.18
N LYS A 33 20.06 46.27 -0.70
CA LYS A 33 20.22 44.82 -0.58
C LYS A 33 20.10 44.22 -1.99
N ILE A 34 21.24 43.92 -2.62
CA ILE A 34 21.27 43.25 -3.91
C ILE A 34 21.10 41.75 -3.63
N VAL A 35 20.00 41.15 -4.11
CA VAL A 35 19.73 39.73 -4.02
C VAL A 35 19.79 39.18 -5.45
N LYS A 36 20.58 38.10 -5.63
CA LYS A 36 20.57 37.37 -6.91
C LYS A 36 19.24 36.65 -7.06
N VAL A 37 18.53 36.93 -8.12
CA VAL A 37 17.31 36.25 -8.49
C VAL A 37 17.69 34.81 -8.86
N LYS A 38 17.15 33.85 -8.14
CA LYS A 38 17.24 32.41 -8.48
C LYS A 38 15.88 32.00 -9.05
N LYS A 39 15.91 31.26 -10.16
CA LYS A 39 14.72 30.59 -10.68
C LYS A 39 14.51 29.35 -9.82
N GLU A 40 13.49 29.34 -8.99
CA GLU A 40 13.07 28.19 -8.19
C GLU A 40 11.69 27.74 -8.66
N GLU A 41 11.50 26.44 -8.81
CA GLU A 41 10.17 25.89 -9.04
C GLU A 41 9.46 25.81 -7.68
N LEU A 42 8.52 26.71 -7.47
CA LEU A 42 7.68 26.71 -6.27
C LEU A 42 6.49 25.78 -6.49
N ALA A 43 6.60 24.57 -5.95
CA ALA A 43 5.45 23.69 -5.84
C ALA A 43 4.50 24.21 -4.76
N GLN A 44 3.25 24.50 -5.13
CA GLN A 44 2.23 24.82 -4.13
C GLN A 44 1.81 23.56 -3.40
N THR A 45 2.18 23.45 -2.14
CA THR A 45 1.66 22.37 -1.28
C THR A 45 0.26 22.75 -0.81
N LYS A 46 -0.72 21.91 -1.15
CA LYS A 46 -2.09 22.05 -0.66
C LYS A 46 -2.39 20.88 0.27
N SER A 47 -2.93 21.18 1.44
CA SER A 47 -3.40 20.15 2.38
C SER A 47 -4.89 19.92 2.18
N PHE A 48 -5.28 18.65 2.10
CA PHE A 48 -6.66 18.26 1.99
C PHE A 48 -7.01 17.31 3.14
N TYR A 49 -8.21 17.44 3.65
CA TYR A 49 -8.74 16.48 4.60
C TYR A 49 -9.32 15.29 3.82
N GLY A 50 -9.03 14.08 4.28
CA GLY A 50 -9.54 12.86 3.67
C GLY A 50 -9.73 11.77 4.72
N ILE A 51 -10.59 10.81 4.39
CA ILE A 51 -10.83 9.61 5.20
C ILE A 51 -10.36 8.42 4.37
N THR A 52 -9.51 7.58 4.94
CA THR A 52 -9.09 6.32 4.32
C THR A 52 -10.22 5.30 4.45
N LYS A 53 -10.60 4.67 3.34
CA LYS A 53 -11.56 3.57 3.31
C LYS A 53 -10.92 2.37 2.63
N ILE A 54 -11.40 1.19 2.96
CA ILE A 54 -11.02 -0.04 2.26
C ILE A 54 -11.62 0.01 0.86
N ASP A 55 -10.81 -0.34 -0.14
CA ASP A 55 -11.29 -0.51 -1.51
C ASP A 55 -12.05 -1.84 -1.60
N GLU A 56 -13.37 -1.75 -1.74
CA GLU A 56 -14.27 -2.90 -1.82
C GLU A 56 -13.97 -3.79 -3.04
N SER A 57 -13.43 -3.23 -4.12
CA SER A 57 -13.04 -4.00 -5.32
C SER A 57 -11.88 -4.96 -5.07
N SER A 58 -11.11 -4.72 -4.02
CA SER A 58 -9.98 -5.55 -3.59
C SER A 58 -10.34 -6.58 -2.52
N LEU A 59 -11.60 -6.63 -2.10
CA LEU A 59 -12.09 -7.64 -1.15
C LEU A 59 -12.39 -8.95 -1.86
N VAL A 60 -11.95 -10.04 -1.27
CA VAL A 60 -12.25 -11.41 -1.72
C VAL A 60 -12.93 -12.17 -0.60
N ASP A 61 -14.17 -12.56 -0.83
CA ASP A 61 -14.94 -13.34 0.13
C ASP A 61 -14.50 -14.80 0.10
N ILE A 62 -14.28 -15.39 1.28
CA ILE A 62 -13.98 -16.80 1.43
C ILE A 62 -15.15 -17.44 2.16
N VAL A 63 -16.00 -18.11 1.39
CA VAL A 63 -17.22 -18.76 1.85
C VAL A 63 -17.15 -20.24 1.55
N SER A 64 -17.51 -21.09 2.52
CA SER A 64 -17.77 -22.50 2.27
C SER A 64 -19.02 -22.67 1.42
N ARG A 65 -18.99 -23.59 0.44
CA ARG A 65 -20.16 -23.98 -0.36
C ARG A 65 -20.80 -25.28 0.10
N PHE A 66 -20.40 -25.76 1.27
CA PHE A 66 -20.94 -26.95 1.90
C PHE A 66 -21.00 -26.74 3.40
N ASP A 67 -21.90 -27.42 4.05
CA ASP A 67 -22.10 -27.38 5.49
C ASP A 67 -21.12 -28.28 6.23
N GLY A 68 -20.79 -27.92 7.46
CA GLY A 68 -19.90 -28.72 8.28
C GLY A 68 -19.41 -28.01 9.53
N TYR A 69 -18.54 -28.67 10.27
CA TYR A 69 -17.96 -28.20 11.51
C TYR A 69 -16.51 -27.82 11.33
N ILE A 70 -16.12 -26.64 11.79
CA ILE A 70 -14.71 -26.21 11.76
C ILE A 70 -13.95 -27.03 12.82
N THR A 71 -13.00 -27.84 12.36
CA THR A 71 -12.15 -28.67 13.21
C THR A 71 -10.85 -27.99 13.61
N ASN A 72 -10.34 -27.12 12.75
CA ASN A 72 -9.13 -26.33 13.02
C ASN A 72 -9.24 -24.95 12.38
N LEU A 73 -8.87 -23.90 13.13
CA LEU A 73 -8.90 -22.52 12.68
C LEU A 73 -7.49 -21.91 12.72
N ASN A 74 -6.81 -21.89 11.57
CA ASN A 74 -5.47 -21.33 11.43
C ASN A 74 -5.52 -19.80 11.32
N ALA A 75 -6.51 -19.27 10.61
CA ALA A 75 -6.73 -17.87 10.39
C ALA A 75 -7.53 -17.23 11.55
N ASN A 76 -6.96 -17.22 12.74
CA ASN A 76 -7.65 -16.84 13.98
C ASN A 76 -7.45 -15.37 14.41
N LYS A 77 -6.67 -14.58 13.68
CA LYS A 77 -6.37 -13.18 14.00
C LYS A 77 -6.79 -12.26 12.87
N THR A 78 -7.55 -11.21 13.20
CA THR A 78 -7.83 -10.10 12.28
C THR A 78 -6.52 -9.38 11.92
N TYR A 79 -6.41 -8.89 10.69
CA TYR A 79 -5.22 -8.24 10.12
C TYR A 79 -3.98 -9.15 9.99
N MET A 80 -4.16 -10.47 10.01
CA MET A 80 -3.10 -11.42 9.72
C MET A 80 -2.75 -11.40 8.23
N SER A 81 -1.46 -11.31 7.90
CA SER A 81 -1.01 -11.45 6.52
C SER A 81 -1.10 -12.90 6.07
N ILE A 82 -1.74 -13.12 4.93
CA ILE A 82 -2.01 -14.45 4.37
C ILE A 82 -1.44 -14.53 2.96
N LYS A 83 -0.78 -15.64 2.67
CA LYS A 83 -0.31 -15.97 1.32
C LYS A 83 -1.33 -16.83 0.59
N LYS A 84 -1.37 -16.69 -0.74
CA LYS A 84 -2.15 -17.60 -1.59
C LYS A 84 -1.77 -19.07 -1.31
N GLY A 85 -2.78 -19.92 -1.11
CA GLY A 85 -2.61 -21.31 -0.78
C GLY A 85 -2.37 -21.59 0.71
N ALA A 86 -2.23 -20.57 1.56
CA ALA A 86 -2.11 -20.79 3.00
C ALA A 86 -3.42 -21.35 3.59
N PRO A 87 -3.33 -22.31 4.53
CA PRO A 87 -4.50 -22.89 5.17
C PRO A 87 -5.19 -21.85 6.08
N LEU A 88 -6.49 -21.70 5.92
CA LEU A 88 -7.31 -20.78 6.72
C LEU A 88 -8.02 -21.53 7.84
N TYR A 89 -8.72 -22.58 7.48
CA TYR A 89 -9.42 -23.45 8.41
C TYR A 89 -9.61 -24.84 7.81
N SER A 90 -9.90 -25.83 8.67
CA SER A 90 -10.32 -27.15 8.26
C SER A 90 -11.79 -27.34 8.61
N ILE A 91 -12.53 -27.97 7.73
CA ILE A 91 -13.96 -28.22 7.89
C ILE A 91 -14.27 -29.69 7.71
N TYR A 92 -14.92 -30.29 8.70
CA TYR A 92 -15.49 -31.62 8.61
C TYR A 92 -16.92 -31.52 8.07
N SER A 93 -17.27 -32.34 7.11
CA SER A 93 -18.58 -32.34 6.46
C SER A 93 -19.02 -33.75 6.12
N ASP A 94 -20.23 -34.11 6.56
CA ASP A 94 -20.85 -35.40 6.22
C ASP A 94 -21.18 -35.49 4.74
N ASP A 95 -21.50 -34.35 4.08
CA ASP A 95 -21.73 -34.33 2.63
C ASP A 95 -20.48 -34.73 1.85
N ILE A 96 -19.32 -34.29 2.29
CA ILE A 96 -18.06 -34.62 1.64
C ILE A 96 -17.70 -36.07 1.85
N LEU A 97 -17.96 -36.61 3.04
CA LEU A 97 -17.76 -38.05 3.28
C LEU A 97 -18.69 -38.93 2.44
N SER A 98 -19.94 -38.46 2.24
CA SER A 98 -20.90 -39.08 1.36
C SER A 98 -20.42 -39.07 -0.09
N ILE A 99 -19.93 -37.95 -0.60
CA ILE A 99 -19.33 -37.82 -1.94
C ILE A 99 -18.12 -38.73 -2.09
N GLN A 100 -17.26 -38.82 -1.08
CA GLN A 100 -16.09 -39.69 -1.05
C GLN A 100 -16.52 -41.15 -1.20
N SER A 101 -17.50 -41.61 -0.43
CA SER A 101 -18.02 -42.96 -0.45
C SER A 101 -18.69 -43.28 -1.80
N GLU A 102 -19.47 -42.31 -2.33
CA GLU A 102 -20.12 -42.47 -3.64
C GLU A 102 -19.09 -42.60 -4.78
N LEU A 103 -18.00 -41.78 -4.75
CA LEU A 103 -16.92 -41.88 -5.74
C LEU A 103 -16.22 -43.25 -5.69
N GLN A 104 -15.99 -43.80 -4.49
CA GLN A 104 -15.39 -45.13 -4.35
C GLN A 104 -16.26 -46.23 -4.99
N ILE A 105 -17.56 -46.24 -4.65
CA ILE A 105 -18.50 -47.21 -5.17
C ILE A 105 -18.66 -47.05 -6.69
N ALA A 106 -18.81 -45.79 -7.15
CA ALA A 106 -19.06 -45.52 -8.56
C ALA A 106 -17.85 -45.81 -9.47
N ASN A 107 -16.64 -45.73 -8.94
CA ASN A 107 -15.42 -46.03 -9.67
C ASN A 107 -15.41 -47.42 -10.24
N ASP A 108 -15.90 -48.36 -9.46
CA ASP A 108 -15.87 -49.79 -9.79
C ASP A 108 -17.12 -50.25 -10.55
N PHE A 109 -18.25 -49.57 -10.36
CA PHE A 109 -19.53 -50.10 -10.86
C PHE A 109 -20.19 -49.22 -11.92
N ASN A 110 -20.03 -47.89 -11.89
CA ASN A 110 -20.79 -47.01 -12.79
C ASN A 110 -20.06 -45.68 -13.10
N LYS A 111 -19.47 -45.61 -14.29
CA LYS A 111 -18.71 -44.46 -14.75
C LYS A 111 -19.55 -43.16 -14.91
N ASN A 112 -20.86 -43.32 -15.19
CA ASN A 112 -21.73 -42.13 -15.32
C ASN A 112 -21.97 -41.50 -13.96
N ILE A 113 -22.22 -42.32 -12.92
CA ILE A 113 -22.37 -41.80 -11.54
C ILE A 113 -21.06 -41.21 -11.08
N TYR A 114 -19.92 -41.83 -11.34
CA TYR A 114 -18.61 -41.30 -11.03
C TYR A 114 -18.39 -39.90 -11.60
N ASN A 115 -18.69 -39.71 -12.89
CA ASN A 115 -18.53 -38.42 -13.55
C ASN A 115 -19.49 -37.35 -13.00
N SER A 116 -20.73 -37.66 -12.69
CA SER A 116 -21.70 -36.74 -12.11
C SER A 116 -21.29 -36.34 -10.68
N THR A 117 -20.75 -37.26 -9.91
CA THR A 117 -20.24 -36.95 -8.57
C THR A 117 -18.99 -36.11 -8.60
N LEU A 118 -18.10 -36.27 -9.60
CA LEU A 118 -16.97 -35.38 -9.83
C LEU A 118 -17.44 -33.94 -10.15
N GLN A 119 -18.48 -33.80 -10.98
CA GLN A 119 -19.04 -32.47 -11.26
C GLN A 119 -19.62 -31.79 -10.01
N ARG A 120 -20.28 -32.57 -9.12
CA ARG A 120 -20.72 -32.04 -7.81
C ARG A 120 -19.52 -31.55 -6.99
N LEU A 121 -18.44 -32.33 -6.94
CA LEU A 121 -17.22 -32.00 -6.21
C LEU A 121 -16.58 -30.70 -6.75
N ASP A 122 -16.53 -30.53 -8.06
CA ASP A 122 -16.01 -29.32 -8.69
C ASP A 122 -16.83 -28.06 -8.32
N ASN A 123 -18.15 -28.20 -8.22
CA ASN A 123 -19.06 -27.10 -7.87
C ASN A 123 -18.90 -26.62 -6.41
N LEU A 124 -18.30 -27.43 -5.54
CA LEU A 124 -18.02 -27.07 -4.15
C LEU A 124 -16.83 -26.12 -3.97
N ALA A 125 -16.14 -25.76 -5.06
CA ALA A 125 -14.99 -24.85 -5.08
C ALA A 125 -13.85 -25.29 -4.11
N ILE A 126 -13.70 -26.58 -3.92
CA ILE A 126 -12.63 -27.19 -3.13
C ILE A 126 -11.33 -27.15 -3.94
N SER A 127 -10.19 -26.90 -3.27
CA SER A 127 -8.89 -26.91 -3.95
C SER A 127 -8.61 -28.26 -4.61
N LYS A 128 -7.92 -28.25 -5.74
CA LYS A 128 -7.63 -29.51 -6.47
C LYS A 128 -6.83 -30.51 -5.63
N SER A 129 -5.96 -30.04 -4.76
CA SER A 129 -5.23 -30.90 -3.83
C SER A 129 -6.14 -31.62 -2.84
N GLU A 130 -7.19 -30.96 -2.35
CA GLU A 130 -8.18 -31.59 -1.46
C GLU A 130 -9.13 -32.49 -2.23
N GLN A 131 -9.49 -32.15 -3.48
CA GLN A 131 -10.26 -33.03 -4.34
C GLN A 131 -9.53 -34.39 -4.59
N GLU A 132 -8.22 -34.35 -4.79
CA GLU A 132 -7.43 -35.59 -4.93
C GLU A 132 -7.42 -36.42 -3.64
N LYS A 133 -7.43 -35.78 -2.47
CA LYS A 133 -7.58 -36.49 -1.18
C LYS A 133 -8.95 -37.14 -1.08
N ILE A 134 -10.03 -36.49 -1.50
CA ILE A 134 -11.38 -37.01 -1.52
C ILE A 134 -11.44 -38.25 -2.44
N LYS A 135 -10.93 -38.11 -3.67
CA LYS A 135 -10.89 -39.23 -4.65
C LYS A 135 -10.09 -40.42 -4.15
N SER A 136 -8.99 -40.16 -3.43
CA SER A 136 -8.12 -41.23 -2.88
C SER A 136 -8.57 -41.74 -1.50
N SER A 137 -9.75 -41.31 -1.02
CA SER A 137 -10.30 -41.69 0.27
C SER A 137 -9.42 -41.38 1.49
N LYS A 138 -8.70 -40.28 1.41
CA LYS A 138 -7.79 -39.82 2.47
C LYS A 138 -8.41 -38.71 3.37
N VAL A 139 -9.66 -38.37 3.16
CA VAL A 139 -10.37 -37.46 4.07
C VAL A 139 -10.76 -38.25 5.32
N ASN A 140 -10.40 -37.68 6.45
CA ASN A 140 -10.63 -38.25 7.76
C ASN A 140 -11.35 -37.25 8.67
N GLU A 141 -11.39 -37.52 9.97
CA GLU A 141 -11.99 -36.65 10.99
C GLU A 141 -11.43 -35.19 11.01
N ASN A 142 -10.22 -34.99 10.47
CA ASN A 142 -9.66 -33.63 10.38
C ASN A 142 -10.32 -32.78 9.29
N GLY A 143 -11.10 -33.41 8.41
CA GLY A 143 -11.85 -32.72 7.36
C GLY A 143 -10.98 -32.22 6.21
N ILE A 144 -11.52 -31.23 5.49
CA ILE A 144 -10.92 -30.62 4.32
C ILE A 144 -10.34 -29.26 4.69
N VAL A 145 -9.16 -28.97 4.14
CA VAL A 145 -8.49 -27.69 4.36
C VAL A 145 -8.96 -26.67 3.32
N VAL A 146 -9.52 -25.57 3.81
CA VAL A 146 -9.84 -24.41 3.00
C VAL A 146 -8.65 -23.47 3.00
N THR A 147 -8.18 -23.10 1.79
CA THR A 147 -6.98 -22.27 1.59
C THR A 147 -7.33 -20.92 0.98
N SER A 148 -6.49 -19.93 1.19
CA SER A 148 -6.68 -18.60 0.60
C SER A 148 -6.46 -18.63 -0.92
N PRO A 149 -7.36 -18.07 -1.73
CA PRO A 149 -7.19 -17.96 -3.18
C PRO A 149 -6.23 -16.83 -3.58
N VAL A 150 -5.93 -15.89 -2.69
CA VAL A 150 -5.12 -14.68 -2.95
C VAL A 150 -4.12 -14.40 -1.83
N ASN A 151 -3.14 -13.55 -2.14
CA ASN A 151 -2.31 -12.92 -1.10
C ASN A 151 -3.07 -11.73 -0.53
N GLY A 152 -2.99 -11.49 0.77
CA GLY A 152 -3.64 -10.33 1.35
C GLY A 152 -3.62 -10.30 2.87
N ILE A 153 -4.50 -9.50 3.42
CA ILE A 153 -4.69 -9.31 4.86
C ILE A 153 -6.09 -9.81 5.21
N LEU A 154 -6.17 -10.68 6.22
CA LEU A 154 -7.43 -11.20 6.70
C LEU A 154 -8.24 -10.12 7.41
N LEU A 155 -9.46 -9.92 6.95
CA LEU A 155 -10.47 -9.10 7.62
C LEU A 155 -11.57 -10.03 8.13
N LYS A 156 -11.94 -9.90 9.39
CA LYS A 156 -13.10 -10.58 9.97
C LYS A 156 -14.27 -9.63 9.95
N SER A 157 -15.40 -10.04 9.38
CA SER A 157 -16.65 -9.31 9.51
C SER A 157 -17.30 -9.61 10.87
N GLU A 158 -17.52 -8.59 11.70
CA GLU A 158 -18.24 -8.75 12.97
C GLU A 158 -19.73 -9.08 12.79
N LYS A 159 -20.29 -8.81 11.60
CA LYS A 159 -21.73 -8.99 11.32
C LYS A 159 -22.07 -10.29 10.60
N ARG A 160 -21.09 -11.03 10.11
CA ARG A 160 -21.28 -12.29 9.37
C ARG A 160 -20.14 -13.23 9.69
N ASP A 161 -20.41 -14.50 9.77
CA ASP A 161 -19.41 -15.56 10.01
C ASP A 161 -18.52 -15.82 8.78
N TYR A 162 -18.20 -14.78 8.02
CA TYR A 162 -17.39 -14.86 6.81
C TYR A 162 -16.00 -14.27 7.02
N PHE A 163 -15.02 -14.86 6.38
CA PHE A 163 -13.68 -14.32 6.29
C PHE A 163 -13.52 -13.57 4.97
N PHE A 164 -12.97 -12.36 5.05
CA PHE A 164 -12.59 -11.59 3.87
C PHE A 164 -11.06 -11.53 3.80
N VAL A 165 -10.51 -11.66 2.63
CA VAL A 165 -9.10 -11.37 2.38
C VAL A 165 -9.01 -10.12 1.52
N TYR A 166 -8.37 -9.09 2.06
CA TYR A 166 -8.02 -7.89 1.30
C TYR A 166 -6.76 -8.17 0.48
N LYS A 167 -6.86 -7.97 -0.83
CA LYS A 167 -5.81 -8.24 -1.80
C LYS A 167 -4.76 -7.11 -1.85
#